data_8cf1f1d47437238b35efb623f3056065
#
_entry.id   8cf1f1d47437238b35efb623f3056065
#
_cell.length_a   1.000
_cell.length_b   1.000
_cell.length_c   1.000
_cell.angle_alpha   90.00
_cell.angle_beta   90.00
_cell.angle_gamma   90.00
#
_symmetry.space_group_name_H-M   'P 1'
#
loop_
_entity.id
_entity.type
_entity.pdbx_description
1 polymer ?
#
loop_
_entity_poly.entity_id
_entity_poly.type
_entity_poly.pdbx_seq_one_letter_code
_entity_poly.pdbx_strand_id
1 'polypeptide(L)'
;TLIIKSHSAHIFHIGDTRVWRLRSGQVEQITHDHALRINDCNTQLTRAAGLNLNLDVDYHVTDVREGDTFLLTTDGVHEHLDQAGLADVLTGLNGSLDATCEALIARAFANGSQDNLSCQLLRIDHLSADKDAAELSRELRQRPFPPDLAPGMVIDGFAIEAEIDASKRSQIYRVRDRECGGRFILKTPSVNFEDDEAYLERFVMEQWIARRIDNPHVVKAAQLTRDPTFLYNVFEYVDGPTLGEWMRHQTQRDVRQVVEVLRGLIRGLNALHRREIIHRDLKPDNIVLNAEGKPVIIDFGACFVAGIDEIAAPLERDHVLGTVDYTAPETRLGQRPDGRVDQFSLAIIAYEMLTDKHPYGRSFEKAQTLAEFAKLRHTPAYTRNPLVPVWLDGALRKAMDIDPHNRYEVLSEFAHDLTHPNEKFLLTEPIIKGVNQSLAFWKIVAVTLLVVVAVLLFILLNP
;
A
#
# COMPACT_ATOMS: atom_id res chain seq x y z
N THR A 1 -13.39 6.47 22.51
CA THR A 1 -13.06 5.30 21.70
C THR A 1 -11.70 4.76 22.10
N LEU A 2 -11.58 3.43 22.29
CA LEU A 2 -10.34 2.72 22.57
C LEU A 2 -10.08 1.75 21.42
N ILE A 3 -8.88 1.82 20.83
CA ILE A 3 -8.42 0.92 19.76
C ILE A 3 -7.14 0.26 20.22
N ILE A 4 -7.10 -1.06 20.29
CA ILE A 4 -5.88 -1.81 20.55
C ILE A 4 -5.25 -2.19 19.21
N LYS A 5 -3.99 -1.76 19.03
CA LYS A 5 -3.20 -2.05 17.84
C LYS A 5 -1.84 -2.60 18.29
N SER A 6 -1.65 -3.92 18.07
CA SER A 6 -0.44 -4.64 18.52
C SER A 6 -0.17 -4.40 20.01
N HIS A 7 0.91 -3.71 20.37
CA HIS A 7 1.31 -3.41 21.74
C HIS A 7 0.96 -1.99 22.20
N SER A 8 0.07 -1.30 21.46
CA SER A 8 -0.34 0.08 21.76
C SER A 8 -1.86 0.18 21.90
N ALA A 9 -2.31 0.98 22.87
CA ALA A 9 -3.69 1.42 23.03
C ALA A 9 -3.81 2.87 22.55
N HIS A 10 -4.64 3.10 21.55
CA HIS A 10 -4.96 4.41 21.00
C HIS A 10 -6.31 4.85 21.55
N ILE A 11 -6.33 5.96 22.27
CA ILE A 11 -7.50 6.46 22.98
C ILE A 11 -7.88 7.82 22.41
N PHE A 12 -9.07 7.91 21.84
CA PHE A 12 -9.68 9.17 21.39
C PHE A 12 -10.76 9.55 22.37
N HIS A 13 -10.61 10.73 22.99
CA HIS A 13 -11.46 11.16 24.08
C HIS A 13 -12.05 12.55 23.85
N ILE A 14 -13.34 12.69 24.15
CA ILE A 14 -14.06 13.97 24.27
C ILE A 14 -15.23 13.77 25.25
N GLY A 15 -15.43 14.75 26.13
CA GLY A 15 -16.46 14.69 27.17
C GLY A 15 -15.88 14.32 28.53
N ASP A 16 -16.68 13.67 29.36
CA ASP A 16 -16.34 13.27 30.73
C ASP A 16 -16.29 11.75 30.95
N THR A 17 -16.57 10.94 29.93
CA THR A 17 -16.37 9.49 30.01
C THR A 17 -14.93 9.15 30.31
N ARG A 18 -14.62 8.32 31.28
CA ARG A 18 -13.25 7.99 31.67
C ARG A 18 -12.79 6.64 31.14
N VAL A 19 -11.51 6.60 30.77
CA VAL A 19 -10.80 5.36 30.45
C VAL A 19 -9.75 5.13 31.55
N TRP A 20 -9.83 3.96 32.16
CA TRP A 20 -8.93 3.49 33.20
C TRP A 20 -8.15 2.30 32.72
N ARG A 21 -6.94 2.11 33.27
CA ARG A 21 -6.14 0.89 33.08
C ARG A 21 -5.85 0.25 34.43
N LEU A 22 -6.13 -1.03 34.54
CA LEU A 22 -5.64 -1.89 35.61
C LEU A 22 -4.42 -2.66 35.11
N ARG A 23 -3.27 -2.45 35.77
CA ARG A 23 -2.01 -3.16 35.52
C ARG A 23 -1.38 -3.53 36.85
N SER A 24 -1.04 -4.79 37.04
CA SER A 24 -0.39 -5.30 38.26
C SER A 24 -1.11 -4.87 39.56
N GLY A 25 -2.42 -4.84 39.56
CA GLY A 25 -3.26 -4.46 40.71
C GLY A 25 -3.40 -2.95 40.94
N GLN A 26 -2.79 -2.12 40.10
CA GLN A 26 -2.93 -0.66 40.18
C GLN A 26 -3.89 -0.15 39.10
N VAL A 27 -4.83 0.69 39.52
CA VAL A 27 -5.77 1.39 38.61
C VAL A 27 -5.23 2.78 38.31
N GLU A 28 -5.17 3.15 37.05
CA GLU A 28 -4.70 4.44 36.58
C GLU A 28 -5.77 5.03 35.66
N GLN A 29 -6.12 6.31 35.86
CA GLN A 29 -6.98 7.06 34.93
C GLN A 29 -6.12 7.59 33.79
N ILE A 30 -6.50 7.30 32.53
CA ILE A 30 -5.76 7.71 31.33
C ILE A 30 -6.33 9.00 30.74
N THR A 31 -7.66 9.15 30.74
CA THR A 31 -8.33 10.32 30.17
C THR A 31 -8.60 11.39 31.23
N HIS A 32 -8.68 12.65 30.80
CA HIS A 32 -9.03 13.78 31.64
C HIS A 32 -10.38 14.34 31.21
N ASP A 33 -11.26 14.63 32.17
CA ASP A 33 -12.60 15.10 31.89
C ASP A 33 -12.59 16.48 31.23
N HIS A 34 -13.38 16.66 30.20
CA HIS A 34 -13.65 17.96 29.60
C HIS A 34 -14.86 18.63 30.28
N ALA A 35 -14.76 18.81 31.57
CA ALA A 35 -15.83 19.34 32.38
C ALA A 35 -15.32 20.39 33.37
N LEU A 36 -16.10 21.46 33.60
CA LEU A 36 -15.87 22.44 34.63
C LEU A 36 -16.90 22.27 35.73
N ARG A 37 -16.44 22.10 36.97
CA ARG A 37 -17.29 22.07 38.15
C ARG A 37 -17.63 23.50 38.54
N ILE A 38 -18.88 23.89 38.36
CA ILE A 38 -19.35 25.26 38.66
C ILE A 38 -19.67 25.38 40.15
N ASN A 39 -20.26 24.34 40.76
CA ASN A 39 -20.52 24.24 42.19
C ASN A 39 -20.68 22.73 42.55
N ASP A 40 -20.95 22.42 43.84
CA ASP A 40 -21.02 21.03 44.32
C ASP A 40 -22.13 20.17 43.68
N CYS A 41 -23.07 20.81 42.97
CA CYS A 41 -24.19 20.12 42.33
C CYS A 41 -24.28 20.31 40.82
N ASN A 42 -23.33 21.02 40.19
CA ASN A 42 -23.46 21.32 38.76
C ASN A 42 -22.09 21.28 38.05
N THR A 43 -21.97 20.34 37.15
CA THR A 43 -20.83 20.17 36.26
C THR A 43 -21.27 20.51 34.83
N GLN A 44 -20.50 21.33 34.12
CA GLN A 44 -20.78 21.69 32.73
C GLN A 44 -19.67 21.19 31.84
N LEU A 45 -20.07 20.46 30.78
CA LEU A 45 -19.13 20.00 29.73
C LEU A 45 -18.57 21.20 28.98
N THR A 46 -17.25 21.25 28.86
CA THR A 46 -16.53 22.27 28.09
C THR A 46 -16.30 21.81 26.64
N ARG A 47 -16.20 20.51 26.42
CA ARG A 47 -16.07 19.88 25.11
C ARG A 47 -16.92 18.61 25.05
N ALA A 48 -17.75 18.47 24.00
CA ALA A 48 -18.54 17.29 23.72
C ALA A 48 -18.86 17.20 22.21
N ALA A 49 -19.15 16.00 21.73
CA ALA A 49 -19.58 15.83 20.36
C ALA A 49 -20.90 16.57 20.11
N GLY A 50 -20.92 17.46 19.10
CA GLY A 50 -22.09 18.28 18.75
C GLY A 50 -22.23 19.59 19.51
N LEU A 51 -21.35 19.91 20.43
CA LEU A 51 -21.35 21.18 21.17
C LEU A 51 -20.82 22.34 20.32
N ASN A 52 -19.83 22.07 19.48
CA ASN A 52 -19.18 23.03 18.59
C ASN A 52 -19.13 22.54 17.14
N LEU A 53 -18.95 23.47 16.19
CA LEU A 53 -18.78 23.15 14.76
C LEU A 53 -17.51 22.34 14.48
N ASN A 54 -16.47 22.52 15.29
CA ASN A 54 -15.21 21.78 15.20
C ASN A 54 -15.14 20.78 16.35
N LEU A 55 -14.79 19.54 16.05
CA LEU A 55 -14.60 18.49 17.03
C LEU A 55 -13.14 18.51 17.50
N ASP A 56 -12.92 18.86 18.77
CA ASP A 56 -11.60 18.88 19.41
C ASP A 56 -11.47 17.65 20.32
N VAL A 57 -10.79 16.61 19.80
CA VAL A 57 -10.64 15.30 20.42
C VAL A 57 -9.24 15.15 20.99
N ASP A 58 -9.13 14.76 22.25
CA ASP A 58 -7.85 14.39 22.84
C ASP A 58 -7.42 13.00 22.34
N TYR A 59 -6.15 12.89 22.02
CA TYR A 59 -5.55 11.64 21.57
C TYR A 59 -4.42 11.21 22.50
N HIS A 60 -4.53 10.00 23.07
CA HIS A 60 -3.53 9.39 23.93
C HIS A 60 -3.07 8.06 23.37
N VAL A 61 -1.78 7.79 23.46
CA VAL A 61 -1.21 6.48 23.16
C VAL A 61 -0.49 5.96 24.39
N THR A 62 -0.73 4.70 24.72
CA THR A 62 -0.03 4.03 25.83
C THR A 62 0.35 2.62 25.44
N ASP A 63 1.41 2.08 26.04
CA ASP A 63 1.81 0.69 25.88
C ASP A 63 0.75 -0.28 26.46
N VAL A 64 0.64 -1.44 25.84
CA VAL A 64 -0.26 -2.52 26.27
C VAL A 64 0.56 -3.77 26.59
N ARG A 65 0.20 -4.45 27.67
CA ARG A 65 0.80 -5.72 28.09
C ARG A 65 -0.26 -6.79 28.29
N GLU A 66 0.15 -8.03 28.18
CA GLU A 66 -0.72 -9.15 28.55
C GLU A 66 -1.13 -9.03 30.03
N GLY A 67 -2.40 -9.23 30.32
CA GLY A 67 -2.99 -9.04 31.64
C GLY A 67 -3.53 -7.64 31.91
N ASP A 68 -3.25 -6.63 31.06
CA ASP A 68 -3.87 -5.32 31.20
C ASP A 68 -5.39 -5.41 31.05
N THR A 69 -6.10 -4.67 31.87
CA THR A 69 -7.54 -4.52 31.77
C THR A 69 -7.90 -3.04 31.65
N PHE A 70 -8.58 -2.69 30.58
CA PHE A 70 -9.11 -1.34 30.37
C PHE A 70 -10.57 -1.30 30.80
N LEU A 71 -10.94 -0.26 31.55
CA LEU A 71 -12.30 0.00 31.97
C LEU A 71 -12.73 1.38 31.42
N LEU A 72 -13.86 1.42 30.74
CA LEU A 72 -14.52 2.65 30.33
C LEU A 72 -15.76 2.86 31.20
N THR A 73 -15.95 4.08 31.73
CA THR A 73 -17.07 4.42 32.64
C THR A 73 -17.72 5.74 32.25
N THR A 74 -19.03 5.80 32.42
CA THR A 74 -19.76 7.08 32.46
C THR A 74 -19.64 7.73 33.84
N ASP A 75 -19.99 9.02 33.93
CA ASP A 75 -20.00 9.84 35.14
C ASP A 75 -20.83 9.19 36.28
N GLY A 76 -22.00 8.65 35.95
CA GLY A 76 -22.84 7.91 36.93
C GLY A 76 -22.11 6.80 37.67
N VAL A 77 -21.05 6.22 37.06
CA VAL A 77 -20.24 5.17 37.73
C VAL A 77 -19.08 5.81 38.51
N HIS A 78 -18.25 6.62 37.87
CA HIS A 78 -16.99 7.06 38.47
C HIS A 78 -17.13 8.28 39.41
N GLU A 79 -18.27 8.96 39.43
CA GLU A 79 -18.57 9.96 40.49
C GLU A 79 -18.95 9.31 41.80
N HIS A 80 -19.41 8.05 41.78
CA HIS A 80 -19.84 7.30 42.93
C HIS A 80 -18.88 6.16 43.36
N LEU A 81 -17.82 5.94 42.56
CA LEU A 81 -16.74 5.02 42.86
C LEU A 81 -15.40 5.71 42.67
N ASP A 82 -14.70 5.93 43.75
CA ASP A 82 -13.33 6.44 43.68
C ASP A 82 -12.35 5.39 43.16
N GLN A 83 -11.13 5.80 42.90
CA GLN A 83 -10.08 4.92 42.34
C GLN A 83 -9.85 3.68 43.24
N ALA A 84 -9.95 3.81 44.55
CA ALA A 84 -9.81 2.68 45.47
C ALA A 84 -11.00 1.71 45.38
N GLY A 85 -12.22 2.21 45.27
CA GLY A 85 -13.42 1.42 45.07
C GLY A 85 -13.42 0.68 43.71
N LEU A 86 -12.92 1.30 42.67
CA LEU A 86 -12.69 0.64 41.37
C LEU A 86 -11.64 -0.46 41.46
N ALA A 87 -10.51 -0.19 42.13
CA ALA A 87 -9.43 -1.15 42.31
C ALA A 87 -9.90 -2.39 43.10
N ASP A 88 -10.71 -2.20 44.14
CA ASP A 88 -11.25 -3.27 44.98
C ASP A 88 -12.12 -4.26 44.15
N VAL A 89 -12.99 -3.74 43.31
CA VAL A 89 -13.84 -4.57 42.43
C VAL A 89 -13.02 -5.22 41.32
N LEU A 90 -12.11 -4.47 40.70
CA LEU A 90 -11.33 -4.97 39.55
C LEU A 90 -10.25 -6.00 39.95
N THR A 91 -9.65 -5.89 41.15
CA THR A 91 -8.68 -6.88 41.65
C THR A 91 -9.34 -8.17 42.14
N GLY A 92 -10.63 -8.13 42.47
CA GLY A 92 -11.45 -9.29 42.79
C GLY A 92 -11.86 -10.14 41.58
N LEU A 93 -11.29 -9.91 40.40
CA LEU A 93 -11.54 -10.58 39.12
C LEU A 93 -11.24 -12.10 39.17
N ASN A 94 -12.10 -12.86 39.84
CA ASN A 94 -12.06 -14.35 39.82
C ASN A 94 -13.07 -14.95 38.86
N GLY A 95 -13.63 -14.18 37.92
CA GLY A 95 -14.74 -14.60 37.09
C GLY A 95 -14.86 -13.92 35.72
N SER A 96 -16.06 -13.89 35.23
CA SER A 96 -16.46 -13.24 33.98
C SER A 96 -16.32 -11.73 34.06
N LEU A 97 -15.85 -11.10 32.99
CA LEU A 97 -15.81 -9.64 32.86
C LEU A 97 -17.19 -9.01 33.01
N ASP A 98 -18.24 -9.71 32.55
CA ASP A 98 -19.65 -9.27 32.69
C ASP A 98 -20.06 -9.19 34.15
N ALA A 99 -19.73 -10.21 34.96
CA ALA A 99 -20.03 -10.19 36.40
C ALA A 99 -19.31 -9.04 37.13
N THR A 100 -18.11 -8.68 36.67
CA THR A 100 -17.37 -7.53 37.22
C THR A 100 -18.03 -6.20 36.83
N CYS A 101 -18.51 -6.05 35.59
CA CYS A 101 -19.30 -4.91 35.18
C CYS A 101 -20.59 -4.78 36.02
N GLU A 102 -21.31 -5.88 36.22
CA GLU A 102 -22.50 -5.88 37.06
C GLU A 102 -22.19 -5.47 38.52
N ALA A 103 -21.06 -5.93 39.08
CA ALA A 103 -20.64 -5.56 40.43
C ALA A 103 -20.28 -4.07 40.53
N LEU A 104 -19.62 -3.50 39.52
CA LEU A 104 -19.30 -2.07 39.45
C LEU A 104 -20.58 -1.22 39.42
N ILE A 105 -21.54 -1.59 38.57
CA ILE A 105 -22.84 -0.91 38.46
C ILE A 105 -23.64 -1.01 39.76
N ALA A 106 -23.73 -2.22 40.36
CA ALA A 106 -24.44 -2.42 41.62
C ALA A 106 -23.85 -1.60 42.77
N ARG A 107 -22.52 -1.51 42.82
CA ARG A 107 -21.82 -0.73 43.87
C ARG A 107 -21.99 0.78 43.68
N ALA A 108 -21.93 1.29 42.43
CA ALA A 108 -22.22 2.69 42.13
C ALA A 108 -23.67 3.06 42.49
N PHE A 109 -24.60 2.18 42.16
CA PHE A 109 -25.99 2.36 42.53
C PHE A 109 -26.22 2.35 44.05
N ALA A 110 -25.60 1.40 44.76
CA ALA A 110 -25.64 1.35 46.24
C ALA A 110 -25.04 2.60 46.91
N ASN A 111 -24.05 3.25 46.26
CA ASN A 111 -23.45 4.48 46.71
C ASN A 111 -24.27 5.76 46.38
N GLY A 112 -25.51 5.55 45.83
CA GLY A 112 -26.48 6.60 45.64
C GLY A 112 -26.51 7.23 44.25
N SER A 113 -25.90 6.63 43.25
CA SER A 113 -26.01 7.13 41.87
C SER A 113 -27.45 7.10 41.39
N GLN A 114 -27.86 8.20 40.76
CA GLN A 114 -29.21 8.36 40.14
C GLN A 114 -29.13 8.56 38.63
N ASP A 115 -27.91 8.52 38.07
CA ASP A 115 -27.66 8.72 36.63
C ASP A 115 -27.52 7.43 35.86
N ASN A 116 -27.34 7.52 34.53
CA ASN A 116 -27.14 6.38 33.68
C ASN A 116 -25.81 5.68 34.02
N LEU A 117 -25.88 4.42 34.40
CA LEU A 117 -24.73 3.62 34.80
C LEU A 117 -24.27 2.77 33.62
N SER A 118 -23.14 3.09 33.03
CA SER A 118 -22.56 2.30 31.94
C SER A 118 -21.07 2.06 32.20
N CYS A 119 -20.65 0.81 32.05
CA CYS A 119 -19.24 0.46 32.03
C CYS A 119 -18.94 -0.63 31.02
N GLN A 120 -17.73 -0.64 30.53
CA GLN A 120 -17.22 -1.66 29.63
C GLN A 120 -15.82 -2.07 30.05
N LEU A 121 -15.57 -3.39 30.12
CA LEU A 121 -14.25 -3.96 30.41
C LEU A 121 -13.69 -4.65 29.18
N LEU A 122 -12.40 -4.40 28.94
CA LEU A 122 -11.59 -5.06 27.93
C LEU A 122 -10.34 -5.59 28.58
N ARG A 123 -10.13 -6.93 28.58
CA ARG A 123 -8.90 -7.54 29.08
C ARG A 123 -8.04 -8.03 27.94
N ILE A 124 -6.75 -7.80 28.04
CA ILE A 124 -5.75 -8.27 27.09
C ILE A 124 -5.27 -9.64 27.54
N ASP A 125 -5.79 -10.70 26.94
CA ASP A 125 -5.42 -12.06 27.28
C ASP A 125 -4.11 -12.46 26.60
N HIS A 126 -3.95 -12.11 25.29
CA HIS A 126 -2.75 -12.37 24.51
C HIS A 126 -2.45 -11.21 23.58
N LEU A 127 -1.17 -10.90 23.44
CA LEU A 127 -0.67 -9.98 22.43
C LEU A 127 0.01 -10.76 21.30
N SER A 128 -0.13 -10.26 20.08
CA SER A 128 0.62 -10.82 18.94
C SER A 128 2.11 -10.71 19.23
N ALA A 129 2.88 -11.76 18.90
CA ALA A 129 4.35 -11.70 18.93
C ALA A 129 4.91 -10.70 17.90
N ASP A 130 4.10 -10.30 16.94
CA ASP A 130 4.48 -9.31 15.92
C ASP A 130 4.42 -7.91 16.53
N LYS A 131 5.59 -7.29 16.65
CA LYS A 131 5.70 -5.86 16.99
C LYS A 131 4.99 -5.01 15.94
N ASP A 132 4.37 -3.91 16.38
CA ASP A 132 3.80 -2.99 15.42
C ASP A 132 4.93 -2.24 14.66
N ALA A 133 4.54 -1.59 13.54
CA ALA A 133 5.51 -0.88 12.71
C ALA A 133 6.23 0.25 13.47
N ALA A 134 5.54 0.94 14.37
CA ALA A 134 6.11 2.05 15.13
C ALA A 134 7.11 1.57 16.19
N GLU A 135 6.82 0.47 16.87
CA GLU A 135 7.71 -0.13 17.86
C GLU A 135 8.95 -0.74 17.18
N LEU A 136 8.75 -1.50 16.12
CA LEU A 136 9.85 -2.03 15.31
C LEU A 136 10.71 -0.91 14.73
N SER A 137 10.10 0.14 14.22
CA SER A 137 10.78 1.32 13.70
C SER A 137 11.63 1.99 14.78
N ARG A 138 11.09 2.17 15.99
CA ARG A 138 11.81 2.80 17.10
C ARG A 138 13.03 1.99 17.53
N GLU A 139 12.91 0.68 17.66
CA GLU A 139 14.03 -0.21 18.02
C GLU A 139 15.12 -0.24 16.94
N LEU A 140 14.71 -0.37 15.67
CA LEU A 140 15.65 -0.47 14.56
C LEU A 140 16.41 0.85 14.31
N ARG A 141 15.77 2.00 14.54
CA ARG A 141 16.43 3.31 14.44
C ARG A 141 17.54 3.53 15.49
N GLN A 142 17.51 2.81 16.61
CA GLN A 142 18.57 2.90 17.61
C GLN A 142 19.83 2.12 17.24
N ARG A 143 19.76 1.29 16.17
CA ARG A 143 20.91 0.52 15.71
C ARG A 143 21.83 1.37 14.84
N PRO A 144 23.15 1.23 15.00
CA PRO A 144 24.11 1.92 14.14
C PRO A 144 23.99 1.40 12.70
N PHE A 145 24.39 2.23 11.76
CA PHE A 145 24.53 1.83 10.37
C PHE A 145 25.66 0.82 10.23
N PRO A 146 25.53 -0.19 9.33
CA PRO A 146 26.62 -1.10 9.05
C PRO A 146 27.81 -0.34 8.41
N PRO A 147 29.04 -0.81 8.60
CA PRO A 147 30.19 -0.31 7.84
C PRO A 147 30.03 -0.63 6.35
N ASP A 148 30.84 -0.01 5.51
CA ASP A 148 30.91 -0.39 4.11
C ASP A 148 31.29 -1.87 3.98
N LEU A 149 30.41 -2.64 3.33
CA LEU A 149 30.54 -4.07 3.20
C LEU A 149 31.20 -4.42 1.87
N ALA A 150 32.06 -5.43 1.87
CA ALA A 150 32.72 -5.96 0.68
C ALA A 150 32.68 -7.49 0.66
N PRO A 151 32.76 -8.12 -0.53
CA PRO A 151 32.83 -9.57 -0.64
C PRO A 151 33.93 -10.17 0.24
N GLY A 152 33.60 -11.22 0.98
CA GLY A 152 34.48 -11.89 1.96
C GLY A 152 34.34 -11.38 3.39
N MET A 153 33.74 -10.22 3.63
CA MET A 153 33.44 -9.73 4.99
C MET A 153 32.28 -10.52 5.62
N VAL A 154 32.18 -10.41 6.93
CA VAL A 154 31.12 -11.06 7.72
C VAL A 154 30.47 -10.02 8.64
N ILE A 155 29.15 -9.94 8.62
CA ILE A 155 28.34 -9.12 9.50
C ILE A 155 27.27 -9.98 10.17
N ASP A 156 27.19 -9.97 11.50
CA ASP A 156 26.19 -10.72 12.28
C ASP A 156 25.98 -12.18 11.79
N GLY A 157 27.10 -12.87 11.42
CA GLY A 157 27.07 -14.25 10.92
C GLY A 157 26.73 -14.40 9.42
N PHE A 158 26.42 -13.31 8.70
CA PHE A 158 26.27 -13.31 7.25
C PHE A 158 27.58 -13.08 6.55
N ALA A 159 28.04 -14.02 5.72
CA ALA A 159 29.19 -13.84 4.83
C ALA A 159 28.73 -13.16 3.53
N ILE A 160 29.34 -12.05 3.20
CA ILE A 160 29.06 -11.29 1.96
C ILE A 160 29.66 -12.05 0.77
N GLU A 161 28.80 -12.53 -0.15
CA GLU A 161 29.22 -13.23 -1.37
C GLU A 161 29.48 -12.25 -2.51
N ALA A 162 28.59 -11.28 -2.70
CA ALA A 162 28.68 -10.28 -3.76
C ALA A 162 27.80 -9.05 -3.44
N GLU A 163 28.21 -7.91 -3.91
CA GLU A 163 27.34 -6.75 -4.07
C GLU A 163 26.52 -6.92 -5.36
N ILE A 164 25.20 -6.80 -5.25
CA ILE A 164 24.27 -6.97 -6.38
C ILE A 164 23.94 -5.62 -6.99
N ASP A 165 23.67 -4.62 -6.15
CA ASP A 165 23.27 -3.28 -6.57
C ASP A 165 23.70 -2.25 -5.52
N ALA A 166 24.09 -1.07 -6.01
CA ALA A 166 24.41 0.08 -5.18
C ALA A 166 23.71 1.33 -5.74
N SER A 167 22.79 1.83 -4.99
CA SER A 167 22.10 3.09 -5.29
C SER A 167 22.53 4.20 -4.33
N LYS A 168 22.09 5.43 -4.58
CA LYS A 168 22.31 6.53 -3.63
C LYS A 168 21.61 6.30 -2.28
N ARG A 169 20.58 5.43 -2.23
CA ARG A 169 19.72 5.21 -1.06
C ARG A 169 20.07 3.94 -0.29
N SER A 170 20.49 2.88 -0.96
CA SER A 170 20.76 1.58 -0.34
C SER A 170 21.76 0.79 -1.12
N GLN A 171 22.41 -0.16 -0.45
CA GLN A 171 23.27 -1.16 -1.05
C GLN A 171 22.66 -2.54 -0.83
N ILE A 172 22.72 -3.40 -1.81
CA ILE A 172 22.10 -4.72 -1.82
C ILE A 172 23.20 -5.77 -2.03
N TYR A 173 23.29 -6.69 -1.08
CA TYR A 173 24.28 -7.75 -1.06
C TYR A 173 23.62 -9.13 -1.11
N ARG A 174 24.21 -10.04 -1.88
CA ARG A 174 23.96 -11.46 -1.73
C ARG A 174 24.86 -11.99 -0.62
N VAL A 175 24.24 -12.62 0.36
CA VAL A 175 24.94 -13.12 1.54
C VAL A 175 24.63 -14.57 1.80
N ARG A 176 25.53 -15.26 2.51
CA ARG A 176 25.33 -16.62 3.00
C ARG A 176 25.33 -16.59 4.53
N ASP A 177 24.29 -17.12 5.11
CA ASP A 177 24.24 -17.33 6.56
C ASP A 177 25.16 -18.49 6.94
N ARG A 178 26.05 -18.27 7.91
CA ARG A 178 27.02 -19.29 8.38
C ARG A 178 26.41 -20.37 9.26
N GLU A 179 25.25 -20.11 9.86
CA GLU A 179 24.57 -21.06 10.73
C GLU A 179 23.74 -22.06 9.92
N CYS A 180 22.86 -21.58 9.04
CA CYS A 180 21.98 -22.44 8.24
C CYS A 180 22.54 -22.75 6.85
N GLY A 181 23.59 -22.06 6.39
CA GLY A 181 24.17 -22.19 5.06
C GLY A 181 23.31 -21.63 3.93
N GLY A 182 22.13 -21.05 4.25
CA GLY A 182 21.20 -20.46 3.29
C GLY A 182 21.74 -19.18 2.65
N ARG A 183 21.26 -18.89 1.43
CA ARG A 183 21.51 -17.61 0.76
C ARG A 183 20.38 -16.63 1.04
N PHE A 184 20.75 -15.38 1.25
CA PHE A 184 19.83 -14.29 1.53
C PHE A 184 20.23 -13.02 0.78
N ILE A 185 19.32 -12.07 0.72
CA ILE A 185 19.56 -10.68 0.32
C ILE A 185 19.66 -9.84 1.59
N LEU A 186 20.77 -9.16 1.76
CA LEU A 186 20.99 -8.18 2.82
C LEU A 186 21.00 -6.79 2.19
N LYS A 187 20.08 -5.92 2.62
CA LYS A 187 19.93 -4.54 2.17
C LYS A 187 20.35 -3.61 3.30
N THR A 188 21.30 -2.71 3.05
CA THR A 188 21.78 -1.73 4.01
C THR A 188 21.28 -0.34 3.64
N PRO A 189 20.97 0.54 4.60
CA PRO A 189 20.68 1.94 4.30
C PRO A 189 21.97 2.69 3.89
N SER A 190 21.81 3.74 3.12
CA SER A 190 22.93 4.62 2.78
C SER A 190 23.20 5.61 3.91
N VAL A 191 24.46 5.77 4.29
CA VAL A 191 24.92 6.75 5.29
C VAL A 191 24.55 8.21 4.93
N ASN A 192 24.32 8.49 3.65
CA ASN A 192 23.88 9.81 3.20
C ASN A 192 22.51 10.26 3.71
N PHE A 193 21.73 9.33 4.26
CA PHE A 193 20.37 9.54 4.75
C PHE A 193 20.23 9.18 6.24
N GLU A 194 21.34 9.19 7.00
CA GLU A 194 21.32 8.87 8.45
C GLU A 194 20.42 9.81 9.25
N ASP A 195 20.37 11.09 8.86
CA ASP A 195 19.56 12.13 9.50
C ASP A 195 18.13 12.25 8.90
N ASP A 196 17.80 11.47 7.86
CA ASP A 196 16.46 11.51 7.21
C ASP A 196 15.52 10.49 7.86
N GLU A 197 14.75 10.96 8.86
CA GLU A 197 13.78 10.13 9.57
C GLU A 197 12.76 9.45 8.64
N ALA A 198 12.28 10.16 7.62
CA ALA A 198 11.30 9.66 6.69
C ALA A 198 11.87 8.53 5.81
N TYR A 199 13.14 8.64 5.46
CA TYR A 199 13.86 7.59 4.74
C TYR A 199 14.03 6.34 5.63
N LEU A 200 14.48 6.53 6.88
CA LEU A 200 14.69 5.43 7.83
C LEU A 200 13.38 4.69 8.14
N GLU A 201 12.30 5.44 8.27
CA GLU A 201 10.97 4.86 8.49
C GLU A 201 10.54 3.96 7.33
N ARG A 202 10.70 4.42 6.08
CA ARG A 202 10.45 3.62 4.88
C ARG A 202 11.35 2.40 4.80
N PHE A 203 12.64 2.55 5.13
CA PHE A 203 13.61 1.46 5.11
C PHE A 203 13.22 0.32 6.07
N VAL A 204 12.83 0.66 7.28
CA VAL A 204 12.35 -0.31 8.28
C VAL A 204 11.02 -0.94 7.85
N MET A 205 10.14 -0.15 7.23
CA MET A 205 8.84 -0.61 6.77
C MET A 205 8.93 -1.72 5.72
N GLU A 206 9.98 -1.74 4.90
CA GLU A 206 10.17 -2.81 3.90
C GLU A 206 10.17 -4.20 4.53
N GLN A 207 10.95 -4.40 5.60
CA GLN A 207 11.02 -5.69 6.29
C GLN A 207 9.72 -6.01 7.03
N TRP A 208 9.07 -5.01 7.61
CA TRP A 208 7.79 -5.17 8.28
C TRP A 208 6.70 -5.65 7.31
N ILE A 209 6.64 -5.08 6.10
CA ILE A 209 5.73 -5.53 5.04
C ILE A 209 6.02 -6.98 4.66
N ALA A 210 7.28 -7.30 4.37
CA ALA A 210 7.69 -8.63 3.92
C ALA A 210 7.40 -9.73 4.96
N ARG A 211 7.44 -9.42 6.25
CA ARG A 211 7.07 -10.36 7.33
C ARG A 211 5.58 -10.69 7.38
N ARG A 212 4.73 -9.79 6.91
CA ARG A 212 3.27 -9.89 7.02
C ARG A 212 2.60 -10.51 5.80
N ILE A 213 3.32 -10.66 4.70
CA ILE A 213 2.78 -11.20 3.45
C ILE A 213 3.26 -12.64 3.25
N ASP A 214 2.35 -13.58 3.38
CA ASP A 214 2.61 -14.97 2.99
C ASP A 214 1.99 -15.27 1.64
N ASN A 215 2.78 -15.06 0.58
CA ASN A 215 2.36 -15.31 -0.80
C ASN A 215 3.58 -15.71 -1.64
N PRO A 216 3.49 -16.74 -2.49
CA PRO A 216 4.62 -17.22 -3.31
C PRO A 216 5.10 -16.22 -4.38
N HIS A 217 4.35 -15.16 -4.63
CA HIS A 217 4.67 -14.08 -5.58
C HIS A 217 5.16 -12.80 -4.91
N VAL A 218 5.47 -12.85 -3.61
CA VAL A 218 5.99 -11.73 -2.81
C VAL A 218 7.18 -12.24 -2.03
N VAL A 219 8.30 -11.51 -2.06
CA VAL A 219 9.50 -11.90 -1.31
C VAL A 219 9.23 -11.88 0.19
N LYS A 220 9.76 -12.89 0.90
CA LYS A 220 9.63 -13.00 2.34
C LYS A 220 10.83 -12.38 3.06
N ALA A 221 10.58 -11.76 4.19
CA ALA A 221 11.66 -11.42 5.12
C ALA A 221 12.23 -12.70 5.73
N ALA A 222 13.55 -12.75 5.87
CA ALA A 222 14.20 -13.86 6.54
C ALA A 222 13.83 -13.90 8.02
N GLN A 223 13.55 -15.11 8.52
CA GLN A 223 13.37 -15.34 9.96
C GLN A 223 14.76 -15.49 10.59
N LEU A 224 15.20 -14.46 11.30
CA LEU A 224 16.49 -14.47 11.98
C LEU A 224 16.34 -15.07 13.37
N THR A 225 17.27 -15.97 13.73
CA THR A 225 17.38 -16.57 15.08
C THR A 225 18.17 -15.70 16.05
N ARG A 226 18.86 -14.69 15.51
CA ARG A 226 19.74 -13.76 16.25
C ARG A 226 19.32 -12.32 16.05
N ASP A 227 19.53 -11.49 17.06
CA ASP A 227 19.28 -10.06 16.97
C ASP A 227 20.39 -9.37 16.16
N PRO A 228 20.03 -8.57 15.14
CA PRO A 228 21.00 -7.80 14.36
C PRO A 228 21.69 -6.72 15.21
N THR A 229 23.01 -6.57 15.05
CA THR A 229 23.79 -5.50 15.71
C THR A 229 23.64 -4.16 14.99
N PHE A 230 23.41 -4.19 13.67
CA PHE A 230 23.33 -3.03 12.80
C PHE A 230 21.95 -2.89 12.15
N LEU A 231 21.69 -1.72 11.59
CA LEU A 231 20.46 -1.46 10.81
C LEU A 231 20.60 -2.04 9.39
N TYR A 232 19.94 -3.15 9.11
CA TYR A 232 19.82 -3.74 7.78
C TYR A 232 18.54 -4.57 7.68
N ASN A 233 18.06 -4.78 6.46
CA ASN A 233 16.97 -5.69 6.15
C ASN A 233 17.50 -6.99 5.54
N VAL A 234 16.88 -8.13 5.88
CA VAL A 234 17.23 -9.43 5.29
C VAL A 234 16.01 -10.09 4.68
N PHE A 235 16.14 -10.48 3.42
CA PHE A 235 15.09 -11.14 2.65
C PHE A 235 15.57 -12.50 2.14
N GLU A 236 14.64 -13.42 1.88
CA GLU A 236 14.95 -14.67 1.22
C GLU A 236 15.55 -14.39 -0.18
N TYR A 237 16.58 -15.17 -0.56
CA TYR A 237 17.16 -15.07 -1.88
C TYR A 237 16.26 -15.78 -2.90
N VAL A 238 15.76 -15.05 -3.89
CA VAL A 238 15.03 -15.62 -5.02
C VAL A 238 16.02 -15.88 -6.14
N ASP A 239 16.24 -17.16 -6.48
CA ASP A 239 17.18 -17.55 -7.53
C ASP A 239 16.55 -17.38 -8.91
N GLY A 240 17.09 -16.46 -9.69
CA GLY A 240 16.64 -16.15 -11.04
C GLY A 240 16.95 -14.72 -11.49
N PRO A 241 16.73 -14.41 -12.77
CA PRO A 241 16.93 -13.07 -13.31
C PRO A 241 15.78 -12.13 -12.88
N THR A 242 16.05 -10.84 -12.85
CA THR A 242 14.97 -9.85 -12.83
C THR A 242 14.15 -9.93 -14.11
N LEU A 243 12.89 -9.51 -14.05
CA LEU A 243 12.04 -9.43 -15.24
C LEU A 243 12.67 -8.50 -16.30
N GLY A 244 13.35 -7.43 -15.87
CA GLY A 244 14.09 -6.53 -16.75
C GLY A 244 15.24 -7.24 -17.48
N GLU A 245 16.03 -8.05 -16.78
CA GLU A 245 17.07 -8.88 -17.40
C GLU A 245 16.48 -9.90 -18.35
N TRP A 246 15.42 -10.61 -17.93
CA TRP A 246 14.72 -11.56 -18.76
C TRP A 246 14.18 -10.93 -20.04
N MET A 247 13.59 -9.72 -19.95
CA MET A 247 13.10 -8.95 -21.11
C MET A 247 14.23 -8.56 -22.07
N ARG A 248 15.40 -8.24 -21.57
CA ARG A 248 16.57 -7.90 -22.42
C ARG A 248 17.14 -9.10 -23.18
N HIS A 249 17.09 -10.28 -22.55
CA HIS A 249 17.68 -11.49 -23.14
C HIS A 249 16.72 -12.28 -24.05
N GLN A 250 15.42 -12.11 -23.89
CA GLN A 250 14.43 -12.88 -24.63
C GLN A 250 13.70 -12.01 -25.65
N THR A 251 14.10 -12.16 -26.92
CA THR A 251 13.59 -11.35 -28.04
C THR A 251 12.23 -11.81 -28.57
N GLN A 252 11.85 -13.07 -28.36
CA GLN A 252 10.53 -13.62 -28.72
C GLN A 252 9.86 -14.14 -27.44
N ARG A 253 8.75 -13.50 -27.05
CA ARG A 253 7.98 -13.88 -25.87
C ARG A 253 6.62 -14.38 -26.30
N ASP A 254 6.26 -15.58 -25.86
CA ASP A 254 4.93 -16.13 -26.07
C ASP A 254 3.92 -15.32 -25.26
N VAL A 255 2.82 -14.90 -25.90
CA VAL A 255 1.72 -14.19 -25.24
C VAL A 255 1.19 -14.95 -24.01
N ARG A 256 1.13 -16.28 -24.09
CA ARG A 256 0.69 -17.13 -22.98
C ARG A 256 1.63 -17.02 -21.78
N GLN A 257 2.95 -17.04 -22.02
CA GLN A 257 3.95 -16.89 -20.97
C GLN A 257 3.83 -15.52 -20.28
N VAL A 258 3.62 -14.46 -21.06
CA VAL A 258 3.40 -13.12 -20.52
C VAL A 258 2.14 -13.10 -19.64
N VAL A 259 1.03 -13.68 -20.10
CA VAL A 259 -0.21 -13.76 -19.32
C VAL A 259 -0.02 -14.53 -18.01
N GLU A 260 0.73 -15.64 -18.01
CA GLU A 260 1.01 -16.38 -16.76
C GLU A 260 1.85 -15.58 -15.77
N VAL A 261 2.86 -14.84 -16.24
CA VAL A 261 3.63 -13.91 -15.40
C VAL A 261 2.70 -12.85 -14.79
N LEU A 262 1.83 -12.24 -15.60
CA LEU A 262 0.88 -11.23 -15.10
C LEU A 262 -0.08 -11.79 -14.05
N ARG A 263 -0.57 -13.02 -14.26
CA ARG A 263 -1.45 -13.69 -13.28
C ARG A 263 -0.74 -13.92 -11.94
N GLY A 264 0.55 -14.28 -11.99
CA GLY A 264 1.37 -14.37 -10.78
C GLY A 264 1.49 -13.05 -10.06
N LEU A 265 1.83 -11.98 -10.79
CA LEU A 265 1.94 -10.61 -10.24
C LEU A 265 0.62 -10.11 -9.66
N ILE A 266 -0.51 -10.36 -10.32
CA ILE A 266 -1.84 -10.02 -9.80
C ILE A 266 -2.11 -10.73 -8.47
N ARG A 267 -1.71 -11.99 -8.31
CA ARG A 267 -1.84 -12.73 -7.04
C ARG A 267 -1.00 -12.10 -5.93
N GLY A 268 0.23 -11.68 -6.25
CA GLY A 268 1.12 -10.96 -5.34
C GLY A 268 0.55 -9.62 -4.93
N LEU A 269 0.13 -8.79 -5.89
CA LEU A 269 -0.48 -7.48 -5.64
C LEU A 269 -1.78 -7.59 -4.84
N ASN A 270 -2.64 -8.56 -5.14
CA ASN A 270 -3.85 -8.80 -4.36
C ASN A 270 -3.54 -9.16 -2.90
N ALA A 271 -2.43 -9.87 -2.62
CA ALA A 271 -2.02 -10.16 -1.25
C ALA A 271 -1.58 -8.90 -0.49
N LEU A 272 -0.95 -7.94 -1.17
CA LEU A 272 -0.62 -6.61 -0.65
C LEU A 272 -1.88 -5.76 -0.44
N HIS A 273 -2.72 -5.62 -1.48
CA HIS A 273 -3.91 -4.77 -1.44
C HIS A 273 -4.94 -5.20 -0.38
N ARG A 274 -5.09 -6.50 -0.11
CA ARG A 274 -5.95 -7.00 0.99
C ARG A 274 -5.48 -6.56 2.38
N ARG A 275 -4.24 -6.10 2.50
CA ARG A 275 -3.65 -5.54 3.72
C ARG A 275 -3.49 -4.04 3.63
N GLU A 276 -4.18 -3.42 2.65
CA GLU A 276 -4.16 -1.98 2.41
C GLU A 276 -2.75 -1.44 2.12
N ILE A 277 -1.91 -2.28 1.50
CA ILE A 277 -0.56 -1.94 1.07
C ILE A 277 -0.57 -1.77 -0.45
N ILE A 278 -0.12 -0.61 -0.93
CA ILE A 278 0.03 -0.27 -2.35
C ILE A 278 1.53 -0.19 -2.66
N HIS A 279 1.98 -0.86 -3.71
CA HIS A 279 3.41 -1.00 -4.01
C HIS A 279 4.05 0.29 -4.54
N ARG A 280 3.41 1.00 -5.45
CA ARG A 280 3.75 2.29 -6.08
C ARG A 280 5.01 2.33 -6.96
N ASP A 281 5.94 1.41 -6.83
CA ASP A 281 7.16 1.30 -7.66
C ASP A 281 7.29 -0.07 -8.34
N LEU A 282 6.16 -0.57 -8.88
CA LEU A 282 6.21 -1.80 -9.66
C LEU A 282 6.88 -1.54 -11.01
N LYS A 283 8.01 -2.21 -11.24
CA LYS A 283 8.83 -2.12 -12.46
C LYS A 283 9.53 -3.45 -12.73
N PRO A 284 10.03 -3.70 -13.95
CA PRO A 284 10.68 -4.97 -14.28
C PRO A 284 11.87 -5.34 -13.38
N ASP A 285 12.63 -4.37 -12.88
CA ASP A 285 13.78 -4.61 -12.01
C ASP A 285 13.37 -4.99 -10.58
N ASN A 286 12.13 -4.66 -10.15
CA ASN A 286 11.56 -5.04 -8.86
C ASN A 286 10.77 -6.37 -8.91
N ILE A 287 10.95 -7.17 -9.95
CA ILE A 287 10.32 -8.47 -10.14
C ILE A 287 11.40 -9.47 -10.51
N VAL A 288 11.48 -10.58 -9.79
CA VAL A 288 12.40 -11.70 -10.11
C VAL A 288 11.58 -12.89 -10.62
N LEU A 289 12.04 -13.51 -11.70
CA LEU A 289 11.49 -14.79 -12.17
C LEU A 289 12.30 -15.92 -11.52
N ASN A 290 11.66 -16.66 -10.62
CA ASN A 290 12.34 -17.75 -9.92
C ASN A 290 12.68 -18.92 -10.88
N ALA A 291 13.33 -19.97 -10.39
CA ALA A 291 13.78 -21.12 -11.18
C ALA A 291 12.62 -21.82 -11.93
N GLU A 292 11.38 -21.74 -11.43
CA GLU A 292 10.18 -22.26 -12.11
C GLU A 292 9.54 -21.24 -13.08
N GLY A 293 10.15 -20.08 -13.28
CA GLY A 293 9.62 -18.99 -14.11
C GLY A 293 8.45 -18.24 -13.49
N LYS A 294 8.19 -18.40 -12.19
CA LYS A 294 7.14 -17.68 -11.47
C LYS A 294 7.66 -16.32 -11.03
N PRO A 295 6.88 -15.23 -11.20
CA PRO A 295 7.28 -13.90 -10.78
C PRO A 295 7.17 -13.75 -9.24
N VAL A 296 8.14 -13.07 -8.67
CA VAL A 296 8.20 -12.69 -7.25
C VAL A 296 8.46 -11.18 -7.18
N ILE A 297 7.58 -10.44 -6.54
CA ILE A 297 7.73 -9.01 -6.29
C ILE A 297 8.75 -8.85 -5.17
N ILE A 298 9.76 -8.01 -5.41
CA ILE A 298 10.84 -7.69 -4.47
C ILE A 298 10.86 -6.18 -4.22
N ASP A 299 11.31 -5.65 -3.19
CA ASP A 299 11.45 -4.22 -2.90
C ASP A 299 10.12 -3.51 -2.54
N PHE A 300 10.05 -3.06 -1.29
CA PHE A 300 8.89 -2.36 -0.73
C PHE A 300 9.21 -0.92 -0.30
N GLY A 301 10.33 -0.37 -0.75
CA GLY A 301 10.84 0.94 -0.31
C GLY A 301 9.98 2.14 -0.71
N ALA A 302 9.03 1.95 -1.63
CA ALA A 302 8.09 2.97 -2.05
C ALA A 302 6.64 2.69 -1.63
N CYS A 303 6.39 1.59 -0.90
CA CYS A 303 5.03 1.18 -0.56
C CYS A 303 4.29 2.25 0.27
N PHE A 304 2.99 2.34 0.02
CA PHE A 304 2.06 3.10 0.86
C PHE A 304 1.26 2.10 1.71
N VAL A 305 1.18 2.35 3.01
CA VAL A 305 0.40 1.54 3.94
C VAL A 305 -0.70 2.41 4.54
N ALA A 306 -1.96 2.13 4.19
CA ALA A 306 -3.08 2.87 4.75
C ALA A 306 -3.12 2.76 6.28
N GLY A 307 -3.47 3.85 6.97
CA GLY A 307 -3.49 3.94 8.43
C GLY A 307 -2.13 4.23 9.08
N ILE A 308 -0.99 3.95 8.43
CA ILE A 308 0.34 4.38 8.91
C ILE A 308 0.68 5.75 8.33
N ASP A 309 0.55 5.92 7.01
CA ASP A 309 0.79 7.19 6.33
C ASP A 309 -0.25 8.27 6.66
N GLU A 310 -1.38 7.92 7.28
CA GLU A 310 -2.39 8.88 7.75
C GLU A 310 -2.03 9.47 9.14
N ILE A 311 -1.26 8.74 9.94
CA ILE A 311 -0.83 9.15 11.29
C ILE A 311 0.52 9.88 11.22
N ALA A 312 1.38 9.50 10.28
CA ALA A 312 2.60 10.25 10.01
C ALA A 312 2.21 11.62 9.41
N ALA A 313 2.76 12.70 9.98
CA ALA A 313 2.61 14.04 9.41
C ALA A 313 2.85 14.00 7.90
N PRO A 314 2.18 14.84 7.09
CA PRO A 314 2.37 14.83 5.66
C PRO A 314 3.85 15.06 5.37
N LEU A 315 4.58 13.97 5.19
CA LEU A 315 5.96 13.98 4.76
C LEU A 315 6.00 14.72 3.43
N GLU A 316 6.85 15.71 3.35
CA GLU A 316 7.03 16.58 2.21
C GLU A 316 6.89 15.81 0.89
N ARG A 317 5.87 16.21 0.13
CA ARG A 317 5.44 15.57 -1.12
C ARG A 317 6.42 15.77 -2.28
N ASP A 318 7.66 16.13 -1.99
CA ASP A 318 8.58 16.70 -2.97
C ASP A 318 9.33 15.70 -3.85
N HIS A 319 9.18 14.40 -3.65
CA HIS A 319 9.80 13.44 -4.58
C HIS A 319 8.82 12.33 -4.95
N VAL A 320 8.47 12.29 -6.24
CA VAL A 320 7.84 11.12 -6.86
C VAL A 320 8.77 9.93 -6.64
N LEU A 321 8.39 9.07 -5.68
CA LEU A 321 9.07 7.79 -5.47
C LEU A 321 8.66 6.86 -6.62
N GLY A 322 9.64 6.33 -7.33
CA GLY A 322 9.40 5.37 -8.42
C GLY A 322 10.02 5.78 -9.75
N THR A 323 10.10 4.82 -10.65
CA THR A 323 10.61 5.03 -12.01
C THR A 323 9.52 5.68 -12.87
N VAL A 324 9.77 6.85 -13.39
CA VAL A 324 8.81 7.72 -14.10
C VAL A 324 8.01 6.99 -15.18
N ASP A 325 8.62 6.05 -15.89
CA ASP A 325 8.00 5.33 -17.02
C ASP A 325 6.85 4.41 -16.60
N TYR A 326 6.87 3.88 -15.37
CA TYR A 326 5.86 2.95 -14.85
C TYR A 326 4.91 3.63 -13.85
N THR A 327 5.24 4.84 -13.39
CA THR A 327 4.46 5.53 -12.37
C THR A 327 3.16 6.09 -12.94
N ALA A 328 2.04 5.74 -12.32
CA ALA A 328 0.71 6.20 -12.73
C ALA A 328 0.59 7.73 -12.71
N PRO A 329 -0.15 8.34 -13.66
CA PRO A 329 -0.30 9.78 -13.76
C PRO A 329 -0.75 10.46 -12.47
N GLU A 330 -1.74 9.89 -11.77
CA GLU A 330 -2.28 10.42 -10.52
C GLU A 330 -1.22 10.46 -9.40
N THR A 331 -0.31 9.48 -9.36
CA THR A 331 0.81 9.49 -8.41
C THR A 331 1.79 10.61 -8.73
N ARG A 332 2.11 10.82 -10.02
CA ARG A 332 2.98 11.92 -10.46
C ARG A 332 2.36 13.30 -10.21
N LEU A 333 1.04 13.38 -10.15
CA LEU A 333 0.28 14.59 -9.81
C LEU A 333 0.08 14.77 -8.30
N GLY A 334 0.66 13.91 -7.45
CA GLY A 334 0.59 14.00 -6.00
C GLY A 334 -0.78 13.65 -5.42
N GLN A 335 -1.61 12.91 -6.16
CA GLN A 335 -2.89 12.44 -5.65
C GLN A 335 -2.69 11.23 -4.73
N ARG A 336 -3.66 11.01 -3.82
CA ARG A 336 -3.65 9.85 -2.93
C ARG A 336 -3.71 8.56 -3.75
N PRO A 337 -2.76 7.62 -3.56
CA PRO A 337 -2.75 6.38 -4.32
C PRO A 337 -3.82 5.41 -3.83
N ASP A 338 -4.38 4.63 -4.75
CA ASP A 338 -5.15 3.43 -4.50
C ASP A 338 -4.57 2.24 -5.29
N GLY A 339 -5.16 1.05 -5.20
CA GLY A 339 -4.67 -0.15 -5.89
C GLY A 339 -4.60 -0.03 -7.43
N ARG A 340 -5.25 0.96 -8.01
CA ARG A 340 -5.23 1.23 -9.47
C ARG A 340 -3.89 1.80 -9.95
N VAL A 341 -3.06 2.33 -9.04
CA VAL A 341 -1.69 2.73 -9.34
C VAL A 341 -0.85 1.52 -9.75
N ASP A 342 -0.90 0.43 -8.97
CA ASP A 342 -0.18 -0.80 -9.27
C ASP A 342 -0.73 -1.49 -10.51
N GLN A 343 -2.04 -1.41 -10.75
CA GLN A 343 -2.68 -1.89 -11.96
C GLN A 343 -2.13 -1.21 -13.21
N PHE A 344 -1.97 0.12 -13.16
CA PHE A 344 -1.38 0.90 -14.26
C PHE A 344 0.04 0.41 -14.55
N SER A 345 0.90 0.37 -13.53
CA SER A 345 2.29 -0.08 -13.67
C SER A 345 2.37 -1.49 -14.26
N LEU A 346 1.54 -2.41 -13.76
CA LEU A 346 1.45 -3.77 -14.25
C LEU A 346 1.05 -3.85 -15.72
N ALA A 347 0.09 -3.02 -16.16
CA ALA A 347 -0.35 -2.98 -17.55
C ALA A 347 0.72 -2.39 -18.49
N ILE A 348 1.50 -1.41 -18.04
CA ILE A 348 2.66 -0.88 -18.78
C ILE A 348 3.71 -1.99 -18.95
N ILE A 349 4.07 -2.70 -17.86
CA ILE A 349 5.01 -3.83 -17.92
C ILE A 349 4.52 -4.89 -18.90
N ALA A 350 3.24 -5.26 -18.83
CA ALA A 350 2.62 -6.22 -19.73
C ALA A 350 2.74 -5.81 -21.22
N TYR A 351 2.45 -4.56 -21.50
CA TYR A 351 2.55 -4.01 -22.85
C TYR A 351 4.02 -4.05 -23.34
N GLU A 352 4.97 -3.69 -22.51
CA GLU A 352 6.40 -3.74 -22.85
C GLU A 352 6.90 -5.17 -23.04
N MET A 353 6.47 -6.11 -22.20
CA MET A 353 6.76 -7.55 -22.41
C MET A 353 6.30 -8.04 -23.79
N LEU A 354 5.18 -7.54 -24.27
CA LEU A 354 4.58 -7.95 -25.55
C LEU A 354 5.15 -7.22 -26.77
N THR A 355 5.69 -6.00 -26.60
CA THR A 355 5.99 -5.11 -27.72
C THR A 355 7.39 -4.49 -27.71
N ASP A 356 8.17 -4.65 -26.63
CA ASP A 356 9.46 -3.98 -26.37
C ASP A 356 9.39 -2.45 -26.42
N LYS A 357 8.20 -1.88 -26.23
CA LYS A 357 7.98 -0.42 -26.31
C LYS A 357 6.98 0.03 -25.26
N HIS A 358 7.15 1.27 -24.79
CA HIS A 358 6.16 1.92 -23.95
C HIS A 358 4.88 2.27 -24.75
N PRO A 359 3.66 2.04 -24.20
CA PRO A 359 2.39 2.24 -24.94
C PRO A 359 2.15 3.68 -25.38
N TYR A 360 2.59 4.66 -24.59
CA TYR A 360 2.45 6.10 -24.87
C TYR A 360 3.72 6.72 -25.43
N GLY A 361 4.79 5.94 -25.62
CA GLY A 361 6.07 6.40 -26.12
C GLY A 361 6.77 7.39 -25.18
N ARG A 362 7.82 8.07 -25.66
CA ARG A 362 8.63 9.02 -24.89
C ARG A 362 7.88 10.25 -24.40
N SER A 363 6.68 10.51 -24.90
CA SER A 363 5.85 11.63 -24.45
C SER A 363 5.30 11.43 -23.05
N PHE A 364 5.19 10.18 -22.59
CA PHE A 364 4.75 9.85 -21.23
C PHE A 364 5.74 10.35 -20.17
N GLU A 365 7.02 10.08 -20.35
CA GLU A 365 8.09 10.54 -19.46
C GLU A 365 8.09 12.06 -19.24
N LYS A 366 7.81 12.80 -20.31
CA LYS A 366 7.85 14.28 -20.35
C LYS A 366 6.60 14.95 -19.78
N ALA A 367 5.47 14.24 -19.71
CA ALA A 367 4.22 14.80 -19.23
C ALA A 367 4.28 15.07 -17.72
N GLN A 368 3.89 16.28 -17.30
CA GLN A 368 3.92 16.73 -15.90
C GLN A 368 2.56 17.27 -15.43
N THR A 369 1.66 17.53 -16.35
CA THR A 369 0.34 18.10 -16.04
C THR A 369 -0.78 17.19 -16.53
N LEU A 370 -1.96 17.29 -15.90
CA LEU A 370 -3.15 16.54 -16.32
C LEU A 370 -3.50 16.80 -17.80
N ALA A 371 -3.32 18.03 -18.27
CA ALA A 371 -3.58 18.40 -19.65
C ALA A 371 -2.59 17.76 -20.65
N GLU A 372 -1.36 17.52 -20.24
CA GLU A 372 -0.35 16.81 -21.04
C GLU A 372 -0.64 15.31 -21.07
N PHE A 373 -0.97 14.71 -19.94
CA PHE A 373 -1.39 13.31 -19.87
C PHE A 373 -2.64 13.05 -20.73
N ALA A 374 -3.64 13.92 -20.69
CA ALA A 374 -4.85 13.78 -21.49
C ALA A 374 -4.61 13.81 -23.02
N LYS A 375 -3.48 14.36 -23.48
CA LYS A 375 -3.10 14.38 -24.91
C LYS A 375 -2.43 13.09 -25.36
N LEU A 376 -1.95 12.25 -24.43
CA LEU A 376 -1.29 11.01 -24.78
C LEU A 376 -2.24 10.05 -25.51
N ARG A 377 -1.70 9.33 -26.46
CA ARG A 377 -2.45 8.34 -27.23
C ARG A 377 -1.78 6.99 -27.13
N HIS A 378 -2.55 6.03 -26.71
CA HIS A 378 -2.14 4.63 -26.68
C HIS A 378 -1.88 4.12 -28.10
N THR A 379 -0.75 3.42 -28.29
CA THR A 379 -0.48 2.68 -29.53
C THR A 379 -0.92 1.25 -29.31
N PRO A 380 -1.84 0.68 -30.12
CA PRO A 380 -2.32 -0.68 -29.92
C PRO A 380 -1.19 -1.72 -30.02
N ALA A 381 -1.13 -2.66 -29.05
CA ALA A 381 -0.08 -3.69 -28.99
C ALA A 381 -0.07 -4.60 -30.23
N TYR A 382 -1.25 -4.94 -30.76
CA TYR A 382 -1.37 -5.78 -31.95
C TYR A 382 -0.79 -5.12 -33.21
N THR A 383 -0.61 -3.80 -33.26
CA THR A 383 0.05 -3.13 -34.38
C THR A 383 1.58 -3.30 -34.36
N ARG A 384 2.15 -3.60 -33.19
CA ARG A 384 3.58 -3.85 -33.03
C ARG A 384 3.91 -5.34 -32.96
N ASN A 385 3.03 -6.13 -32.37
CA ASN A 385 3.11 -7.57 -32.30
C ASN A 385 1.78 -8.19 -32.74
N PRO A 386 1.69 -8.69 -33.99
CA PRO A 386 0.45 -9.28 -34.55
C PRO A 386 -0.03 -10.54 -33.81
N LEU A 387 0.79 -11.14 -32.94
CA LEU A 387 0.40 -12.28 -32.12
C LEU A 387 -0.47 -11.88 -30.93
N VAL A 388 -0.52 -10.58 -30.60
CA VAL A 388 -1.35 -10.08 -29.51
C VAL A 388 -2.79 -9.97 -29.98
N PRO A 389 -3.74 -10.69 -29.36
CA PRO A 389 -5.14 -10.58 -29.70
C PRO A 389 -5.70 -9.16 -29.42
N VAL A 390 -6.64 -8.69 -30.25
CA VAL A 390 -7.26 -7.36 -30.13
C VAL A 390 -7.93 -7.19 -28.75
N TRP A 391 -8.60 -8.23 -28.26
CA TRP A 391 -9.24 -8.20 -26.94
C TRP A 391 -8.23 -8.04 -25.78
N LEU A 392 -7.04 -8.67 -25.93
CA LEU A 392 -5.98 -8.53 -24.91
C LEU A 392 -5.42 -7.12 -24.89
N ASP A 393 -5.20 -6.51 -26.06
CA ASP A 393 -4.84 -5.08 -26.14
C ASP A 393 -5.92 -4.19 -25.51
N GLY A 394 -7.20 -4.48 -25.74
CA GLY A 394 -8.30 -3.79 -25.11
C GLY A 394 -8.29 -3.87 -23.58
N ALA A 395 -7.99 -5.05 -23.04
CA ALA A 395 -7.83 -5.25 -21.59
C ALA A 395 -6.66 -4.42 -21.02
N LEU A 396 -5.49 -4.46 -21.69
CA LEU A 396 -4.33 -3.67 -21.31
C LEU A 396 -4.62 -2.17 -21.39
N ARG A 397 -5.24 -1.70 -22.48
CA ARG A 397 -5.62 -0.31 -22.66
C ARG A 397 -6.52 0.20 -21.54
N LYS A 398 -7.51 -0.60 -21.12
CA LYS A 398 -8.38 -0.28 -19.98
C LYS A 398 -7.57 -0.18 -18.68
N ALA A 399 -6.70 -1.15 -18.41
CA ALA A 399 -5.90 -1.19 -17.17
C ALA A 399 -4.90 -0.03 -17.05
N MET A 400 -4.38 0.49 -18.18
CA MET A 400 -3.44 1.63 -18.21
C MET A 400 -4.07 2.94 -18.67
N ASP A 401 -5.42 3.10 -18.58
CA ASP A 401 -6.06 4.37 -18.90
C ASP A 401 -5.47 5.50 -18.03
N ILE A 402 -5.32 6.68 -18.65
CA ILE A 402 -4.78 7.86 -17.96
C ILE A 402 -5.68 8.28 -16.78
N ASP A 403 -7.00 8.18 -16.96
CA ASP A 403 -7.96 8.40 -15.88
C ASP A 403 -8.16 7.12 -15.08
N PRO A 404 -7.79 7.08 -13.78
CA PRO A 404 -7.94 5.89 -12.93
C PRO A 404 -9.39 5.41 -12.82
N HIS A 405 -10.39 6.28 -13.00
CA HIS A 405 -11.80 5.89 -12.95
C HIS A 405 -12.24 5.03 -14.14
N ASN A 406 -11.54 5.08 -15.26
CA ASN A 406 -11.80 4.25 -16.43
C ASN A 406 -11.14 2.85 -16.32
N ARG A 407 -10.23 2.64 -15.36
CA ARG A 407 -9.55 1.36 -15.13
C ARG A 407 -10.50 0.33 -14.51
N TYR A 408 -9.99 -0.87 -14.26
CA TYR A 408 -10.72 -1.87 -13.50
C TYR A 408 -10.82 -1.45 -12.03
N GLU A 409 -11.95 -1.76 -11.41
CA GLU A 409 -12.14 -1.48 -9.99
C GLU A 409 -11.28 -2.40 -9.12
N VAL A 410 -11.18 -3.67 -9.52
CA VAL A 410 -10.38 -4.69 -8.83
C VAL A 410 -9.49 -5.47 -9.80
N LEU A 411 -8.30 -5.87 -9.34
CA LEU A 411 -7.33 -6.64 -10.16
C LEU A 411 -7.85 -7.99 -10.63
N SER A 412 -8.85 -8.58 -9.97
CA SER A 412 -9.47 -9.85 -10.39
C SER A 412 -10.24 -9.73 -11.70
N GLU A 413 -10.88 -8.59 -11.96
CA GLU A 413 -11.53 -8.32 -13.26
C GLU A 413 -10.49 -8.21 -14.37
N PHE A 414 -9.38 -7.51 -14.10
CA PHE A 414 -8.26 -7.43 -15.04
C PHE A 414 -7.70 -8.83 -15.34
N ALA A 415 -7.46 -9.65 -14.29
CA ALA A 415 -6.99 -11.03 -14.46
C ALA A 415 -7.93 -11.88 -15.32
N HIS A 416 -9.24 -11.70 -15.17
CA HIS A 416 -10.24 -12.38 -16.00
C HIS A 416 -10.12 -11.98 -17.47
N ASP A 417 -10.07 -10.68 -17.75
CA ASP A 417 -9.98 -10.16 -19.13
C ASP A 417 -8.61 -10.43 -19.79
N LEU A 418 -7.55 -10.77 -19.03
CA LEU A 418 -6.28 -11.24 -19.57
C LEU A 418 -6.37 -12.66 -20.15
N THR A 419 -7.37 -13.45 -19.80
CA THR A 419 -7.49 -14.88 -20.16
C THR A 419 -8.75 -15.20 -20.93
N HIS A 420 -9.76 -14.35 -20.88
CA HIS A 420 -11.04 -14.55 -21.54
C HIS A 420 -11.33 -13.40 -22.50
N PRO A 421 -11.61 -13.71 -23.79
CA PRO A 421 -12.00 -12.69 -24.75
C PRO A 421 -13.24 -11.94 -24.27
N ASN A 422 -13.13 -10.61 -24.14
CA ASN A 422 -14.25 -9.74 -23.79
C ASN A 422 -14.77 -9.07 -25.07
N GLU A 423 -16.03 -9.31 -25.42
CA GLU A 423 -16.65 -8.77 -26.63
C GLU A 423 -16.62 -7.25 -26.70
N LYS A 424 -16.67 -6.56 -25.57
CA LYS A 424 -16.55 -5.09 -25.50
C LYS A 424 -15.25 -4.56 -26.11
N PHE A 425 -14.19 -5.37 -26.06
CA PHE A 425 -12.87 -5.01 -26.61
C PHE A 425 -12.73 -5.42 -28.10
N LEU A 426 -13.56 -6.32 -28.60
CA LEU A 426 -13.60 -6.69 -30.02
C LEU A 426 -14.25 -5.59 -30.87
N LEU A 427 -15.16 -4.81 -30.29
CA LEU A 427 -15.88 -3.73 -30.94
C LEU A 427 -15.14 -2.39 -30.93
N THR A 428 -13.90 -2.37 -30.43
CA THR A 428 -13.08 -1.15 -30.46
C THR A 428 -12.83 -0.81 -31.92
N GLU A 429 -13.35 0.34 -32.37
CA GLU A 429 -13.29 0.81 -33.76
C GLU A 429 -11.93 0.51 -34.40
N PRO A 430 -11.91 -0.19 -35.55
CA PRO A 430 -10.69 -0.28 -36.30
C PRO A 430 -10.22 1.15 -36.55
N ILE A 431 -8.90 1.36 -36.57
CA ILE A 431 -8.25 2.62 -36.98
C ILE A 431 -8.58 2.87 -38.45
N ILE A 432 -9.85 3.15 -38.76
CA ILE A 432 -10.34 3.52 -40.08
C ILE A 432 -10.48 5.07 -40.14
N LYS A 433 -9.56 5.80 -39.53
CA LYS A 433 -9.38 7.19 -39.91
C LYS A 433 -8.81 7.31 -41.34
N GLY A 434 -8.05 6.30 -41.78
CA GLY A 434 -7.56 6.24 -43.15
C GLY A 434 -8.64 5.88 -44.18
N VAL A 435 -9.63 5.04 -43.86
CA VAL A 435 -10.68 4.64 -44.80
C VAL A 435 -11.72 5.72 -44.98
N ASN A 436 -12.07 6.47 -43.92
CA ASN A 436 -12.98 7.64 -44.10
C ASN A 436 -12.33 8.78 -44.89
N GLN A 437 -11.02 9.01 -44.77
CA GLN A 437 -10.31 9.94 -45.63
C GLN A 437 -10.22 9.40 -47.07
N SER A 438 -10.02 8.08 -47.26
CA SER A 438 -10.03 7.47 -48.57
C SER A 438 -11.43 7.48 -49.19
N LEU A 439 -12.50 7.25 -48.45
CA LEU A 439 -13.88 7.32 -48.89
C LEU A 439 -14.29 8.77 -49.27
N ALA A 440 -13.86 9.76 -48.49
CA ALA A 440 -14.04 11.18 -48.81
C ALA A 440 -13.26 11.56 -50.09
N PHE A 441 -12.02 11.10 -50.22
CA PHE A 441 -11.20 11.27 -51.42
C PHE A 441 -11.87 10.65 -52.65
N TRP A 442 -12.34 9.42 -52.59
CA TRP A 442 -13.01 8.75 -53.69
C TRP A 442 -14.36 9.39 -54.04
N LYS A 443 -15.09 9.93 -53.07
CA LYS A 443 -16.31 10.74 -53.33
C LYS A 443 -15.97 12.02 -54.07
N ILE A 444 -14.91 12.74 -53.70
CA ILE A 444 -14.45 13.94 -54.41
C ILE A 444 -14.02 13.58 -55.82
N VAL A 445 -13.25 12.50 -56.01
CA VAL A 445 -12.85 12.03 -57.36
C VAL A 445 -14.07 11.68 -58.23
N ALA A 446 -15.06 10.97 -57.68
CA ALA A 446 -16.28 10.63 -58.41
C ALA A 446 -17.10 11.84 -58.83
N VAL A 447 -17.26 12.83 -57.91
CA VAL A 447 -17.95 14.09 -58.23
C VAL A 447 -17.21 14.90 -59.30
N THR A 448 -15.87 14.96 -59.20
CA THR A 448 -15.05 15.66 -60.22
C THR A 448 -15.15 14.99 -61.58
N LEU A 449 -15.14 13.67 -61.66
CA LEU A 449 -15.32 12.91 -62.90
C LEU A 449 -16.70 13.12 -63.50
N LEU A 450 -17.74 13.16 -62.67
CA LEU A 450 -19.12 13.43 -63.09
C LEU A 450 -19.27 14.83 -63.67
N VAL A 451 -18.65 15.84 -63.08
CA VAL A 451 -18.62 17.21 -63.60
C VAL A 451 -17.87 17.28 -64.94
N VAL A 452 -16.73 16.60 -65.07
CA VAL A 452 -15.97 16.54 -66.33
C VAL A 452 -16.79 15.88 -67.42
N VAL A 453 -17.47 14.79 -67.16
CA VAL A 453 -18.35 14.10 -68.10
C VAL A 453 -19.53 15.01 -68.52
N ALA A 454 -20.14 15.70 -67.58
CA ALA A 454 -21.23 16.63 -67.85
C ALA A 454 -20.78 17.80 -68.76
N VAL A 455 -19.61 18.40 -68.52
CA VAL A 455 -19.02 19.45 -69.34
C VAL A 455 -18.67 18.90 -70.72
N LEU A 456 -18.11 17.72 -70.87
CA LEU A 456 -17.82 17.11 -72.19
C LEU A 456 -19.11 16.83 -72.99
N LEU A 457 -20.16 16.33 -72.32
CA LEU A 457 -21.48 16.15 -72.94
C LEU A 457 -22.10 17.46 -73.35
N PHE A 458 -21.98 18.49 -72.57
CA PHE A 458 -22.47 19.85 -72.93
C PHE A 458 -21.76 20.41 -74.15
N ILE A 459 -20.42 20.25 -74.27
CA ILE A 459 -19.65 20.70 -75.43
C ILE A 459 -19.99 19.83 -76.67
N LEU A 460 -20.26 18.52 -76.53
CA LEU A 460 -20.65 17.67 -77.63
C LEU A 460 -22.09 17.94 -78.16
N LEU A 461 -22.98 18.42 -77.31
CA LEU A 461 -24.38 18.68 -77.69
C LEU A 461 -24.63 20.11 -78.15
N ASN A 462 -23.67 21.02 -77.96
CA ASN A 462 -23.71 22.42 -78.47
C ASN A 462 -22.43 22.71 -79.26
N PRO A 463 -22.34 22.21 -80.52
CA PRO A 463 -21.24 22.47 -81.43
C PRO A 463 -21.19 23.95 -81.92
#